data_4c92d33415ee3097b965a6194da6a7f4
#
_entry.id   4c92d33415ee3097b965a6194da6a7f4
#
_cell.length_a   1.000
_cell.length_b   1.000
_cell.length_c   1.000
_cell.angle_alpha   90.00
_cell.angle_beta   90.00
_cell.angle_gamma   90.00
#
_symmetry.space_group_name_H-M   'P 1'
#
loop_
_entity.id
_entity.type
_entity.pdbx_description
1 polymer ?
#
loop_
_entity_poly.entity_id
_entity_poly.type
_entity_poly.pdbx_seq_one_letter_code
_entity_poly.pdbx_strand_id
1 'polypeptide(L)'
;MKKIKYMLLVGVLIFALCACSQNKQSAMYIKPSAFSDETLEVLDLFDDEIQFFDISFDETAKSYAVSIWVYRDGEWFEDGTTAGNIDHVTGRIAVRLTETGCDLYTIDENGHVRYSFPTVDTPFDESTGVGGTRIDREVPIMLNKEIPLWVRIGTTANSMRVTDVTDDFRNAECNAGIAVTLTVSDAVVE
;
A
#
# COMPACT_ATOMS: atom_id res chain seq x y z
N MET A 1 -51.37 -21.00 -29.35
CA MET A 1 -50.63 -21.35 -28.11
C MET A 1 -49.14 -21.65 -28.34
N LYS A 2 -48.70 -22.35 -29.39
CA LYS A 2 -47.27 -22.60 -29.66
C LYS A 2 -46.46 -21.33 -29.93
N LYS A 3 -46.97 -20.36 -30.68
CA LYS A 3 -46.28 -19.10 -31.02
C LYS A 3 -45.99 -18.21 -29.81
N ILE A 4 -46.87 -18.19 -28.81
CA ILE A 4 -46.69 -17.43 -27.58
C ILE A 4 -45.58 -18.02 -26.71
N LYS A 5 -45.44 -19.37 -26.67
CA LYS A 5 -44.34 -20.05 -25.95
C LYS A 5 -42.95 -19.72 -26.53
N TYR A 6 -42.84 -19.62 -27.86
CA TYR A 6 -41.54 -19.25 -28.49
C TYR A 6 -41.20 -17.78 -28.25
N MET A 7 -42.21 -16.90 -28.23
CA MET A 7 -41.98 -15.47 -27.96
C MET A 7 -41.53 -15.23 -26.51
N LEU A 8 -42.08 -15.99 -25.57
CA LEU A 8 -41.68 -15.96 -24.16
C LEU A 8 -40.25 -16.54 -23.95
N LEU A 9 -39.90 -17.60 -24.68
CA LEU A 9 -38.57 -18.25 -24.61
C LEU A 9 -37.49 -17.33 -25.18
N VAL A 10 -37.75 -16.61 -26.29
CA VAL A 10 -36.83 -15.64 -26.90
C VAL A 10 -36.65 -14.45 -25.96
N GLY A 11 -37.72 -13.96 -25.31
CA GLY A 11 -37.62 -12.87 -24.34
C GLY A 11 -36.72 -13.22 -23.13
N VAL A 12 -36.84 -14.42 -22.61
CA VAL A 12 -35.96 -14.89 -21.47
C VAL A 12 -34.54 -15.05 -21.90
N LEU A 13 -34.24 -15.50 -23.14
CA LEU A 13 -32.91 -15.64 -23.68
C LEU A 13 -32.20 -14.28 -23.85
N ILE A 14 -32.92 -13.23 -24.27
CA ILE A 14 -32.36 -11.88 -24.40
C ILE A 14 -32.04 -11.27 -23.03
N PHE A 15 -32.87 -11.50 -22.02
CA PHE A 15 -32.57 -11.05 -20.65
C PHE A 15 -31.36 -11.76 -20.03
N ALA A 16 -31.12 -13.03 -20.36
CA ALA A 16 -29.95 -13.78 -19.89
C ALA A 16 -28.64 -13.28 -20.52
N LEU A 17 -28.65 -12.73 -21.73
CA LEU A 17 -27.47 -12.18 -22.40
C LEU A 17 -27.11 -10.75 -21.90
N CYS A 18 -28.07 -9.98 -21.37
CA CYS A 18 -27.79 -8.67 -20.77
C CYS A 18 -27.17 -8.76 -19.37
N ALA A 19 -27.26 -9.91 -18.70
CA ALA A 19 -26.70 -10.08 -17.34
C ALA A 19 -25.20 -10.40 -17.33
N CYS A 20 -24.54 -10.59 -18.47
CA CYS A 20 -23.13 -10.99 -18.57
C CYS A 20 -22.16 -9.86 -18.93
N SER A 21 -22.57 -8.61 -19.03
CA SER A 21 -21.63 -7.49 -19.13
C SER A 21 -21.53 -6.73 -17.80
N GLN A 22 -21.24 -7.45 -16.70
CA GLN A 22 -20.51 -6.81 -15.64
C GLN A 22 -19.10 -6.60 -16.22
N ASN A 23 -18.81 -5.37 -16.66
CA ASN A 23 -17.44 -4.89 -16.71
C ASN A 23 -16.87 -5.22 -15.34
N LYS A 24 -16.01 -6.24 -15.25
CA LYS A 24 -15.07 -6.38 -14.15
C LYS A 24 -14.14 -5.19 -14.32
N GLN A 25 -14.54 -4.05 -13.80
CA GLN A 25 -13.61 -2.98 -13.48
C GLN A 25 -12.57 -3.68 -12.62
N SER A 26 -11.35 -3.78 -13.12
CA SER A 26 -10.26 -4.40 -12.39
C SER A 26 -10.13 -3.60 -11.10
N ALA A 27 -10.49 -4.19 -9.98
CA ALA A 27 -10.42 -3.49 -8.72
C ALA A 27 -8.95 -3.12 -8.48
N MET A 28 -8.67 -1.85 -8.22
CA MET A 28 -7.34 -1.41 -7.82
C MET A 28 -6.99 -2.04 -6.47
N TYR A 29 -5.77 -2.54 -6.34
CA TYR A 29 -5.31 -3.15 -5.09
C TYR A 29 -3.81 -2.98 -4.89
N ILE A 30 -3.40 -3.13 -3.64
CA ILE A 30 -2.02 -3.32 -3.23
C ILE A 30 -1.93 -4.56 -2.35
N LYS A 31 -0.85 -5.33 -2.50
CA LYS A 31 -0.62 -6.55 -1.71
C LYS A 31 0.87 -6.81 -1.53
N PRO A 32 1.27 -7.62 -0.53
CA PRO A 32 2.64 -8.10 -0.44
C PRO A 32 3.07 -8.81 -1.72
N SER A 33 4.30 -8.54 -2.17
CA SER A 33 4.87 -9.24 -3.32
C SER A 33 5.18 -10.69 -2.98
N ALA A 34 4.89 -11.59 -3.90
CA ALA A 34 5.29 -12.98 -3.79
C ALA A 34 6.63 -13.20 -4.51
N PHE A 35 7.54 -13.91 -3.86
CA PHE A 35 8.85 -14.29 -4.39
C PHE A 35 9.02 -15.81 -4.35
N SER A 36 9.98 -16.33 -5.14
CA SER A 36 10.42 -17.72 -5.02
C SER A 36 11.21 -17.93 -3.73
N ASP A 37 11.30 -19.18 -3.27
CA ASP A 37 12.03 -19.52 -2.05
C ASP A 37 13.51 -19.07 -2.14
N GLU A 38 14.15 -19.22 -3.31
CA GLU A 38 15.52 -18.78 -3.53
C GLU A 38 15.68 -17.26 -3.41
N THR A 39 14.66 -16.50 -3.85
CA THR A 39 14.67 -15.04 -3.71
C THR A 39 14.48 -14.64 -2.24
N LEU A 40 13.60 -15.33 -1.52
CA LEU A 40 13.40 -15.10 -0.09
C LEU A 40 14.67 -15.38 0.70
N GLU A 41 15.40 -16.48 0.43
CA GLU A 41 16.69 -16.77 1.04
C GLU A 41 17.73 -15.65 0.84
N VAL A 42 17.71 -15.01 -0.35
CA VAL A 42 18.60 -13.87 -0.61
C VAL A 42 18.15 -12.63 0.16
N LEU A 43 16.83 -12.36 0.20
CA LEU A 43 16.29 -11.21 0.92
C LEU A 43 16.50 -11.31 2.43
N ASP A 44 16.45 -12.52 2.99
CA ASP A 44 16.69 -12.79 4.41
C ASP A 44 18.11 -12.40 4.87
N LEU A 45 19.07 -12.30 3.93
CA LEU A 45 20.41 -11.80 4.22
C LEU A 45 20.47 -10.30 4.53
N PHE A 46 19.40 -9.58 4.25
CA PHE A 46 19.28 -8.13 4.44
C PHE A 46 18.46 -7.73 5.68
N ASP A 47 18.28 -8.64 6.64
CA ASP A 47 17.66 -8.40 7.95
C ASP A 47 16.31 -7.66 7.88
N ASP A 48 15.31 -8.25 7.22
CA ASP A 48 13.86 -7.85 7.25
C ASP A 48 13.50 -6.36 7.09
N GLU A 49 14.44 -5.49 6.77
CA GLU A 49 14.20 -4.05 6.70
C GLU A 49 13.60 -3.59 5.37
N ILE A 50 13.42 -4.50 4.42
CA ILE A 50 12.81 -4.19 3.13
C ILE A 50 11.50 -4.94 2.92
N GLN A 51 10.45 -4.20 2.52
CA GLN A 51 9.14 -4.74 2.19
C GLN A 51 8.76 -4.40 0.77
N PHE A 52 8.21 -5.37 0.04
CA PHE A 52 7.80 -5.21 -1.35
C PHE A 52 6.30 -5.38 -1.47
N PHE A 53 5.67 -4.50 -2.25
CA PHE A 53 4.23 -4.48 -2.49
C PHE A 53 3.95 -4.40 -3.99
N ASP A 54 3.19 -5.36 -4.51
CA ASP A 54 2.66 -5.32 -5.88
C ASP A 54 1.40 -4.46 -5.90
N ILE A 55 1.30 -3.57 -6.89
CA ILE A 55 0.17 -2.65 -7.07
C ILE A 55 -0.47 -2.89 -8.42
N SER A 56 -1.79 -2.82 -8.45
CA SER A 56 -2.58 -2.79 -9.68
C SER A 56 -3.49 -1.56 -9.69
N PHE A 57 -3.46 -0.81 -10.77
CA PHE A 57 -4.27 0.37 -11.02
C PHE A 57 -5.30 0.09 -12.11
N ASP A 58 -6.36 0.88 -12.14
CA ASP A 58 -7.27 0.98 -13.27
C ASP A 58 -7.12 2.34 -13.99
N GLU A 59 -7.89 2.57 -15.03
CA GLU A 59 -7.84 3.79 -15.85
C GLU A 59 -8.25 5.07 -15.10
N THR A 60 -8.88 4.96 -13.94
CA THR A 60 -9.29 6.10 -13.13
C THR A 60 -8.16 6.68 -12.30
N ALA A 61 -7.14 5.88 -11.97
CA ALA A 61 -5.95 6.32 -11.27
C ALA A 61 -5.06 7.15 -12.20
N LYS A 62 -4.64 8.34 -11.77
CA LYS A 62 -3.81 9.25 -12.54
C LYS A 62 -2.45 9.51 -11.90
N SER A 63 -2.40 9.51 -10.59
CA SER A 63 -1.16 9.68 -9.85
C SER A 63 -1.17 8.91 -8.54
N TYR A 64 0.01 8.79 -7.96
CA TYR A 64 0.19 8.27 -6.62
C TYR A 64 1.12 9.18 -5.83
N ALA A 65 0.97 9.14 -4.51
CA ALA A 65 1.90 9.73 -3.55
C ALA A 65 2.24 8.70 -2.48
N VAL A 66 3.52 8.64 -2.10
CA VAL A 66 3.97 7.87 -0.95
C VAL A 66 4.55 8.83 0.05
N SER A 67 3.96 8.87 1.25
CA SER A 67 4.34 9.78 2.33
C SER A 67 4.99 9.01 3.47
N ILE A 68 5.99 9.64 4.08
CA ILE A 68 6.68 9.15 5.27
C ILE A 68 6.27 10.03 6.43
N TRP A 69 5.81 9.39 7.50
CA TRP A 69 5.37 10.01 8.73
C TRP A 69 6.29 9.62 9.86
N VAL A 70 6.61 10.58 10.72
CA VAL A 70 7.42 10.38 11.92
C VAL A 70 6.67 10.89 13.14
N TYR A 71 6.63 10.07 14.20
CA TYR A 71 6.08 10.47 15.49
C TYR A 71 7.17 11.08 16.35
N ARG A 72 6.98 12.33 16.74
CA ARG A 72 7.85 13.08 17.64
C ARG A 72 7.04 14.10 18.43
N ASP A 73 7.49 14.43 19.61
CA ASP A 73 6.87 15.44 20.48
C ASP A 73 5.36 15.23 20.74
N GLY A 74 4.88 13.98 20.69
CA GLY A 74 3.49 13.64 20.95
C GLY A 74 2.56 13.65 19.72
N GLU A 75 3.09 13.92 18.51
CA GLU A 75 2.29 14.06 17.30
C GLU A 75 2.97 13.39 16.07
N TRP A 76 2.16 13.04 15.06
CA TRP A 76 2.64 12.55 13.77
C TRP A 76 2.84 13.70 12.79
N PHE A 77 4.01 13.78 12.21
CA PHE A 77 4.38 14.76 11.18
C PHE A 77 4.69 14.06 9.87
N GLU A 78 4.22 14.60 8.76
CA GLU A 78 4.70 14.20 7.44
C GLU A 78 6.13 14.72 7.26
N ASP A 79 7.09 13.79 7.15
CA ASP A 79 8.52 14.10 7.06
C ASP A 79 9.00 14.19 5.60
N GLY A 80 8.27 13.53 4.70
CA GLY A 80 8.54 13.60 3.27
C GLY A 80 7.49 12.89 2.43
N THR A 81 7.36 13.36 1.18
CA THR A 81 6.47 12.77 0.19
C THR A 81 7.15 12.70 -1.16
N THR A 82 6.98 11.58 -1.86
CA THR A 82 7.22 11.49 -3.29
C THR A 82 5.94 11.22 -4.02
N ALA A 83 5.76 11.80 -5.19
CA ALA A 83 4.59 11.62 -6.02
C ALA A 83 5.00 11.45 -7.49
N GLY A 84 4.16 10.76 -8.25
CA GLY A 84 4.37 10.57 -9.67
C GLY A 84 3.06 10.25 -10.40
N ASN A 85 3.06 10.51 -11.70
CA ASN A 85 1.94 10.13 -12.56
C ASN A 85 2.01 8.62 -12.85
N ILE A 86 0.83 8.01 -13.03
CA ILE A 86 0.69 6.60 -13.30
C ILE A 86 0.67 6.39 -14.81
N ASP A 87 1.75 5.81 -15.34
CA ASP A 87 1.89 5.49 -16.76
C ASP A 87 1.63 4.00 -17.05
N HIS A 88 1.57 3.15 -16.01
CA HIS A 88 1.41 1.70 -16.11
C HIS A 88 0.33 1.20 -15.16
N VAL A 89 -0.43 0.21 -15.59
CA VAL A 89 -1.51 -0.40 -14.80
C VAL A 89 -1.01 -1.31 -13.67
N THR A 90 0.26 -1.69 -13.69
CA THR A 90 0.88 -2.52 -12.64
C THR A 90 2.26 -2.01 -12.33
N GLY A 91 2.67 -2.15 -11.07
CA GLY A 91 3.99 -1.77 -10.61
C GLY A 91 4.29 -2.43 -9.26
N ARG A 92 5.44 -2.10 -8.73
CA ARG A 92 5.87 -2.54 -7.39
C ARG A 92 6.43 -1.35 -6.64
N ILE A 93 6.13 -1.28 -5.37
CA ILE A 93 6.77 -0.38 -4.41
C ILE A 93 7.60 -1.24 -3.46
N ALA A 94 8.85 -0.82 -3.19
CA ALA A 94 9.60 -1.38 -2.08
C ALA A 94 9.93 -0.27 -1.08
N VAL A 95 9.77 -0.59 0.18
CA VAL A 95 10.07 0.30 1.31
C VAL A 95 11.17 -0.34 2.12
N ARG A 96 12.26 0.36 2.33
CA ARG A 96 13.37 -0.06 3.18
C ARG A 96 13.54 0.95 4.30
N LEU A 97 13.35 0.51 5.54
CA LEU A 97 13.69 1.31 6.71
C LEU A 97 15.17 1.11 7.03
N THR A 98 15.90 2.20 7.20
CA THR A 98 17.32 2.20 7.57
C THR A 98 17.46 2.82 8.96
N GLU A 99 18.67 2.77 9.53
CA GLU A 99 18.95 3.43 10.82
C GLU A 99 18.75 4.95 10.76
N THR A 100 18.93 5.53 9.58
CA THR A 100 18.96 6.99 9.36
C THR A 100 17.84 7.50 8.45
N GLY A 101 16.82 6.68 8.16
CA GLY A 101 15.74 7.12 7.29
C GLY A 101 14.97 6.00 6.60
N CYS A 102 14.38 6.36 5.48
CA CYS A 102 13.60 5.45 4.65
C CYS A 102 14.04 5.58 3.19
N ASP A 103 14.25 4.43 2.54
CA ASP A 103 14.38 4.37 1.09
C ASP A 103 13.07 3.83 0.50
N LEU A 104 12.56 4.53 -0.49
CA LEU A 104 11.43 4.10 -1.29
C LEU A 104 11.91 3.77 -2.69
N TYR A 105 11.45 2.67 -3.23
CA TYR A 105 11.68 2.27 -4.61
C TYR A 105 10.35 2.12 -5.34
N THR A 106 10.24 2.74 -6.50
CA THR A 106 9.18 2.44 -7.47
C THR A 106 9.77 1.61 -8.58
N ILE A 107 9.14 0.50 -8.92
CA ILE A 107 9.66 -0.51 -9.85
C ILE A 107 8.57 -0.81 -10.86
N ASP A 108 8.89 -0.66 -12.14
CA ASP A 108 8.03 -0.98 -13.27
C ASP A 108 8.81 -1.75 -14.36
N GLU A 109 8.20 -1.96 -15.52
CA GLU A 109 8.84 -2.65 -16.65
C GLU A 109 10.04 -1.91 -17.25
N ASN A 110 10.17 -0.59 -17.01
CA ASN A 110 11.25 0.23 -17.52
C ASN A 110 12.45 0.31 -16.55
N GLY A 111 12.30 -0.18 -15.33
CA GLY A 111 13.36 -0.18 -14.33
C GLY A 111 12.88 0.19 -12.94
N HIS A 112 13.72 0.92 -12.22
CA HIS A 112 13.39 1.38 -10.87
C HIS A 112 13.93 2.79 -10.62
N VAL A 113 13.22 3.51 -9.75
CA VAL A 113 13.67 4.79 -9.19
C VAL A 113 13.76 4.63 -7.67
N ARG A 114 14.82 5.17 -7.07
CA ARG A 114 15.01 5.23 -5.63
C ARG A 114 14.86 6.65 -5.14
N TYR A 115 14.08 6.82 -4.10
CA TYR A 115 13.96 8.05 -3.31
C TYR A 115 14.51 7.76 -1.91
N SER A 116 15.42 8.61 -1.43
CA SER A 116 15.97 8.48 -0.07
C SER A 116 15.49 9.63 0.77
N PHE A 117 14.89 9.33 1.89
CA PHE A 117 14.39 10.28 2.88
C PHE A 117 15.21 10.11 4.15
N PRO A 118 16.24 10.95 4.35
CA PRO A 118 16.98 10.94 5.60
C PRO A 118 16.07 11.50 6.69
N THR A 119 15.78 10.71 7.70
CA THR A 119 15.15 11.22 8.92
C THR A 119 16.21 11.84 9.80
N VAL A 120 15.92 13.03 10.34
CA VAL A 120 16.91 13.79 11.13
C VAL A 120 17.19 13.12 12.47
N ASP A 121 16.21 12.36 13.00
CA ASP A 121 16.33 11.63 14.25
C ASP A 121 15.73 10.23 14.09
N THR A 122 16.49 9.18 14.34
CA THR A 122 15.93 7.85 14.50
C THR A 122 15.03 7.86 15.73
N PRO A 123 13.74 7.63 15.56
CA PRO A 123 12.81 7.74 16.69
C PRO A 123 12.99 6.62 17.73
N PHE A 124 13.82 5.63 17.43
CA PHE A 124 13.99 4.43 18.28
C PHE A 124 15.37 4.43 18.90
N ASP A 125 15.44 4.42 20.22
CA ASP A 125 16.64 4.24 21.01
C ASP A 125 16.70 2.85 21.66
N GLU A 126 17.84 2.50 22.31
CA GLU A 126 18.05 1.21 22.95
C GLU A 126 17.05 0.92 24.09
N SER A 127 16.41 1.93 24.67
CA SER A 127 15.42 1.80 25.73
C SER A 127 14.00 1.55 25.23
N THR A 128 13.81 1.64 23.92
CA THR A 128 12.51 1.59 23.26
C THR A 128 12.18 0.17 22.80
N GLY A 129 11.13 -0.43 23.35
CA GLY A 129 10.56 -1.66 22.77
C GLY A 129 9.88 -1.31 21.44
N VAL A 130 10.30 -1.96 20.36
CA VAL A 130 9.81 -1.66 19.00
C VAL A 130 8.90 -2.77 18.50
N GLY A 131 7.76 -2.41 17.91
CA GLY A 131 6.85 -3.30 17.21
C GLY A 131 6.35 -2.66 15.91
N GLY A 132 5.85 -3.48 15.01
CA GLY A 132 5.38 -2.97 13.73
C GLY A 132 4.29 -3.83 13.12
N THR A 133 3.58 -3.24 12.20
CA THR A 133 2.58 -3.89 11.36
C THR A 133 2.74 -3.43 9.92
N ARG A 134 2.41 -4.30 8.98
CA ARG A 134 2.48 -4.03 7.54
C ARG A 134 1.32 -4.68 6.83
N ILE A 135 1.07 -4.28 5.60
CA ILE A 135 0.13 -5.00 4.74
C ILE A 135 0.60 -6.45 4.61
N ASP A 136 -0.23 -7.40 5.01
CA ASP A 136 0.00 -8.84 4.96
C ASP A 136 -0.96 -9.57 4.01
N ARG A 137 -1.93 -8.83 3.43
CA ARG A 137 -2.97 -9.31 2.51
C ARG A 137 -3.26 -8.29 1.43
N GLU A 138 -4.07 -8.66 0.46
CA GLU A 138 -4.58 -7.74 -0.54
C GLU A 138 -5.50 -6.70 0.10
N VAL A 139 -5.25 -5.43 -0.18
CA VAL A 139 -6.02 -4.28 0.28
C VAL A 139 -6.55 -3.54 -0.95
N PRO A 140 -7.87 -3.28 -1.05
CA PRO A 140 -8.42 -2.49 -2.13
C PRO A 140 -7.97 -1.03 -2.04
N ILE A 141 -7.58 -0.46 -3.17
CA ILE A 141 -7.25 0.96 -3.29
C ILE A 141 -8.51 1.74 -3.59
N MET A 142 -8.78 2.75 -2.79
CA MET A 142 -9.82 3.75 -3.02
C MET A 142 -9.15 5.08 -3.35
N LEU A 143 -9.62 5.74 -4.43
CA LEU A 143 -9.08 7.03 -4.84
C LEU A 143 -9.15 8.06 -3.70
N ASN A 144 -8.09 8.83 -3.56
CA ASN A 144 -7.93 9.91 -2.59
C ASN A 144 -8.04 9.44 -1.12
N LYS A 145 -7.85 8.13 -0.88
CA LYS A 145 -7.80 7.56 0.47
C LYS A 145 -6.40 7.05 0.78
N GLU A 146 -5.86 7.49 1.90
CA GLU A 146 -4.57 7.04 2.40
C GLU A 146 -4.64 5.57 2.85
N ILE A 147 -3.61 4.80 2.55
CA ILE A 147 -3.42 3.40 2.91
C ILE A 147 -2.07 3.27 3.61
N PRO A 148 -2.01 2.92 4.89
CA PRO A 148 -0.75 2.62 5.54
C PRO A 148 -0.16 1.33 4.97
N LEU A 149 1.08 1.39 4.51
CA LEU A 149 1.83 0.25 3.98
C LEU A 149 2.59 -0.48 5.07
N TRP A 150 3.25 0.31 5.91
CA TRP A 150 4.10 -0.17 6.99
C TRP A 150 4.12 0.87 8.12
N VAL A 151 3.91 0.40 9.33
CA VAL A 151 3.94 1.23 10.55
C VAL A 151 4.85 0.54 11.55
N ARG A 152 5.83 1.26 12.09
CA ARG A 152 6.64 0.85 13.25
C ARG A 152 6.42 1.86 14.36
N ILE A 153 6.16 1.37 15.55
CA ILE A 153 6.02 2.19 16.75
C ILE A 153 6.94 1.70 17.85
N GLY A 154 7.35 2.60 18.68
CA GLY A 154 8.19 2.33 19.83
C GLY A 154 7.57 2.87 21.12
N THR A 155 7.77 2.13 22.21
CA THR A 155 7.32 2.56 23.52
C THR A 155 8.35 2.23 24.59
N THR A 156 8.44 3.09 25.59
CA THR A 156 9.20 2.85 26.84
C THR A 156 8.33 2.19 27.91
N ALA A 157 7.04 1.94 27.62
CA ALA A 157 6.13 1.23 28.53
C ALA A 157 6.41 -0.28 28.52
N ASN A 158 5.99 -0.96 29.61
CA ASN A 158 6.18 -2.42 29.75
C ASN A 158 5.30 -3.28 28.82
N SER A 159 4.38 -2.66 28.08
CA SER A 159 3.52 -3.34 27.12
C SER A 159 3.25 -2.44 25.92
N MET A 160 3.16 -3.05 24.76
CA MET A 160 2.83 -2.40 23.50
C MET A 160 1.59 -3.06 22.89
N ARG A 161 0.71 -2.25 22.33
CA ARG A 161 -0.39 -2.74 21.49
C ARG A 161 -0.13 -2.30 20.06
N VAL A 162 0.12 -3.27 19.20
CA VAL A 162 0.19 -3.06 17.75
C VAL A 162 -1.20 -3.32 17.18
N THR A 163 -1.75 -2.35 16.48
CA THR A 163 -3.06 -2.43 15.78
C THR A 163 -2.88 -2.97 14.37
N ASP A 164 -3.99 -3.32 13.69
CA ASP A 164 -3.93 -3.68 12.26
C ASP A 164 -3.39 -2.48 11.46
N VAL A 165 -2.59 -2.74 10.44
CA VAL A 165 -2.02 -1.70 9.57
C VAL A 165 -3.09 -0.88 8.85
N THR A 166 -4.28 -1.45 8.63
CA THR A 166 -5.42 -0.77 8.01
C THR A 166 -6.15 0.21 8.95
N ASP A 167 -5.84 0.17 10.24
CA ASP A 167 -6.32 1.16 11.21
C ASP A 167 -5.53 2.47 11.05
N ASP A 168 -6.11 3.57 11.52
CA ASP A 168 -5.41 4.85 11.53
C ASP A 168 -4.26 4.81 12.55
N PHE A 169 -3.03 4.71 12.04
CA PHE A 169 -1.82 4.64 12.87
C PHE A 169 -1.63 5.86 13.78
N ARG A 170 -2.28 6.99 13.45
CA ARG A 170 -2.21 8.21 14.25
C ARG A 170 -2.87 8.06 15.63
N ASN A 171 -3.70 7.04 15.79
CA ASN A 171 -4.31 6.68 17.08
C ASN A 171 -3.45 5.72 17.92
N ALA A 172 -2.25 5.32 17.42
CA ALA A 172 -1.38 4.44 18.17
C ALA A 172 -0.76 5.14 19.38
N GLU A 173 -0.83 4.51 20.56
CA GLU A 173 -0.12 4.96 21.75
C GLU A 173 1.35 4.58 21.64
N CYS A 174 2.21 5.55 21.38
CA CYS A 174 3.65 5.34 21.22
C CYS A 174 4.46 6.55 21.73
N ASN A 175 5.77 6.34 21.94
CA ASN A 175 6.72 7.40 22.23
C ASN A 175 7.54 7.79 20.99
N ALA A 176 7.60 6.88 20.01
CA ALA A 176 8.31 7.02 18.77
C ALA A 176 7.55 6.28 17.67
N GLY A 177 7.70 6.68 16.43
CA GLY A 177 7.06 5.97 15.33
C GLY A 177 7.51 6.44 13.96
N ILE A 178 7.43 5.52 13.01
CA ILE A 178 7.56 5.81 11.58
C ILE A 178 6.44 5.08 10.85
N ALA A 179 5.79 5.75 9.90
CA ALA A 179 4.80 5.13 9.03
C ALA A 179 5.05 5.52 7.58
N VAL A 180 4.77 4.59 6.68
CA VAL A 180 4.81 4.82 5.24
C VAL A 180 3.42 4.57 4.70
N THR A 181 2.89 5.53 3.95
CA THR A 181 1.53 5.49 3.42
C THR A 181 1.50 5.70 1.92
N LEU A 182 0.49 5.15 1.26
CA LEU A 182 0.20 5.34 -0.17
C LEU A 182 -1.15 6.05 -0.31
N THR A 183 -1.20 7.05 -1.19
CA THR A 183 -2.45 7.64 -1.67
C THR A 183 -2.46 7.59 -3.20
N VAL A 184 -3.55 7.09 -3.79
CA VAL A 184 -3.77 7.09 -5.25
C VAL A 184 -4.83 8.12 -5.59
N SER A 185 -4.57 8.94 -6.62
CA SER A 185 -5.44 10.06 -7.00
C SER A 185 -5.97 9.92 -8.43
N ASP A 186 -7.15 10.49 -8.67
CA ASP A 186 -7.76 10.68 -9.98
C ASP A 186 -7.29 11.98 -10.68
N ALA A 187 -6.39 12.75 -10.06
CA ALA A 187 -5.76 13.93 -10.62
C ALA A 187 -4.28 13.66 -10.95
N VAL A 188 -3.75 14.30 -11.99
CA VAL A 188 -2.31 14.26 -12.31
C VAL A 188 -1.53 15.18 -11.37
N VAL A 189 -0.27 14.85 -11.13
CA VAL A 189 0.69 15.73 -10.44
C VAL A 189 1.27 16.68 -11.48
N GLU A 190 1.23 18.00 -11.19
CA GLU A 190 1.80 19.06 -12.02
C GLU A 190 3.33 19.17 -11.85
#